data_9003258e0d4fd4cbc78cebada607dedf
#
_entry.id   9003258e0d4fd4cbc78cebada607dedf
#
_cell.length_a   1.000
_cell.length_b   1.000
_cell.length_c   1.000
_cell.angle_alpha   90.00
_cell.angle_beta   90.00
_cell.angle_gamma   90.00
#
_symmetry.space_group_name_H-M   'P 1'
#
loop_
_entity.id
_entity.type
_entity.pdbx_description
1 polymer ?
#
loop_
_entity_poly.entity_id
_entity_poly.type
_entity_poly.pdbx_seq_one_letter_code
_entity_poly.pdbx_strand_id
1 'polypeptide(L)'
;MLAQYEMLLHLYSNFTIEKYEAYLNEMVPFNYKQLVVFEDDKCVALTGFWSGTKLWSGKYIEIDNFIVHPNYRSKGYGKVMTDYIDKKAKETNCTMIVLDAFTGNFQAHRFYYNQGFVPKGFHFLKILNEDGLS
;
A
#
# COMPACT_ATOMS: atom_id res chain seq x y z
N MET A 1 -8.70 -7.07 9.28
CA MET A 1 -8.64 -6.29 8.02
C MET A 1 -9.99 -5.70 7.63
N LEU A 2 -11.08 -6.45 7.71
CA LEU A 2 -12.42 -5.93 7.36
C LEU A 2 -12.82 -4.70 8.18
N ALA A 3 -12.41 -4.63 9.44
CA ALA A 3 -12.73 -3.49 10.32
C ALA A 3 -12.20 -2.14 9.77
N GLN A 4 -11.25 -2.18 8.83
CA GLN A 4 -10.64 -0.97 8.25
C GLN A 4 -11.25 -0.58 6.90
N TYR A 5 -12.38 -1.18 6.55
CA TYR A 5 -13.04 -0.94 5.26
C TYR A 5 -13.25 0.56 4.97
N GLU A 6 -13.69 1.32 5.96
CA GLU A 6 -13.97 2.75 5.75
C GLU A 6 -12.73 3.57 5.38
N MET A 7 -11.55 3.18 5.87
CA MET A 7 -10.30 3.82 5.45
C MET A 7 -10.04 3.65 3.96
N LEU A 8 -10.34 2.46 3.43
CA LEU A 8 -10.13 2.16 2.02
C LEU A 8 -11.06 2.92 1.08
N LEU A 9 -12.20 3.40 1.58
CA LEU A 9 -13.09 4.24 0.78
C LEU A 9 -12.46 5.59 0.40
N HIS A 10 -11.44 6.05 1.11
CA HIS A 10 -10.68 7.23 0.72
C HIS A 10 -9.81 6.99 -0.52
N LEU A 11 -9.49 5.73 -0.83
CA LEU A 11 -8.77 5.34 -2.04
C LEU A 11 -9.72 4.87 -3.14
N TYR A 12 -10.75 4.12 -2.77
CA TYR A 12 -11.65 3.42 -3.69
C TYR A 12 -13.08 3.75 -3.31
N SER A 13 -13.59 4.91 -3.76
CA SER A 13 -14.86 5.46 -3.31
C SER A 13 -16.09 4.57 -3.61
N ASN A 14 -16.00 3.73 -4.64
CA ASN A 14 -17.09 2.83 -5.04
C ASN A 14 -16.91 1.39 -4.53
N PHE A 15 -15.95 1.18 -3.65
CA PHE A 15 -15.64 -0.14 -3.11
C PHE A 15 -16.74 -0.61 -2.17
N THR A 16 -17.16 -1.88 -2.28
CA THR A 16 -18.15 -2.47 -1.37
C THR A 16 -17.45 -3.39 -0.36
N ILE A 17 -18.08 -3.55 0.81
CA ILE A 17 -17.51 -4.43 1.82
C ILE A 17 -17.51 -5.89 1.37
N GLU A 18 -18.51 -6.30 0.58
CA GLU A 18 -18.59 -7.65 0.02
C GLU A 18 -17.43 -7.92 -0.94
N LYS A 19 -17.13 -6.96 -1.81
CA LYS A 19 -16.00 -7.04 -2.72
C LYS A 19 -14.68 -7.10 -1.95
N TYR A 20 -14.54 -6.27 -0.92
CA TYR A 20 -13.36 -6.26 -0.07
C TYR A 20 -13.13 -7.61 0.59
N GLU A 21 -14.17 -8.17 1.20
CA GLU A 21 -14.08 -9.48 1.85
C GLU A 21 -13.67 -10.58 0.86
N ALA A 22 -14.30 -10.59 -0.32
CA ALA A 22 -13.98 -11.56 -1.37
C ALA A 22 -12.52 -11.46 -1.80
N TYR A 23 -12.02 -10.24 -2.01
CA TYR A 23 -10.63 -10.03 -2.41
C TYR A 23 -9.66 -10.41 -1.29
N LEU A 24 -9.95 -10.06 -0.04
CA LEU A 24 -9.09 -10.45 1.08
C LEU A 24 -8.95 -11.98 1.18
N ASN A 25 -10.04 -12.71 0.97
CA ASN A 25 -10.00 -14.17 0.99
C ASN A 25 -9.06 -14.75 -0.08
N GLU A 26 -8.90 -14.06 -1.20
CA GLU A 26 -7.95 -14.44 -2.24
C GLU A 26 -6.53 -13.96 -1.94
N MET A 27 -6.39 -12.76 -1.36
CA MET A 27 -5.09 -12.09 -1.20
C MET A 27 -4.29 -12.58 0.00
N VAL A 28 -4.94 -12.80 1.13
CA VAL A 28 -4.25 -13.14 2.39
C VAL A 28 -3.43 -14.42 2.27
N PRO A 29 -3.92 -15.51 1.62
CA PRO A 29 -3.10 -16.71 1.43
C PRO A 29 -1.82 -16.50 0.61
N PHE A 30 -1.74 -15.41 -0.17
CA PHE A 30 -0.60 -15.10 -1.02
C PHE A 30 0.28 -13.98 -0.46
N ASN A 31 0.38 -13.91 0.88
CA ASN A 31 1.29 -13.02 1.60
C ASN A 31 0.90 -11.53 1.58
N TYR A 32 -0.39 -11.25 1.46
CA TYR A 32 -0.89 -9.89 1.69
C TYR A 32 -1.08 -9.64 3.18
N LYS A 33 -0.57 -8.52 3.65
CA LYS A 33 -0.70 -8.06 5.04
C LYS A 33 -1.06 -6.60 5.07
N GLN A 34 -1.56 -6.14 6.22
CA GLN A 34 -1.84 -4.73 6.44
C GLN A 34 -1.16 -4.26 7.71
N LEU A 35 -0.61 -3.05 7.63
CA LEU A 35 -0.16 -2.26 8.76
C LEU A 35 -1.20 -1.18 9.02
N VAL A 36 -1.65 -1.08 10.24
CA VAL A 36 -2.67 -0.10 10.65
C VAL A 36 -2.09 0.75 11.76
N VAL A 37 -2.29 2.06 11.67
CA VAL A 37 -1.88 3.01 12.71
C VAL A 37 -3.13 3.52 13.40
N PHE A 38 -3.14 3.41 14.73
CA PHE A 38 -4.23 3.90 15.59
C PHE A 38 -3.78 5.12 16.39
N GLU A 39 -4.69 6.07 16.54
CA GLU A 39 -4.59 7.17 17.49
C GLU A 39 -5.88 7.15 18.32
N ASP A 40 -5.75 6.92 19.64
CA ASP A 40 -6.90 6.80 20.55
C ASP A 40 -7.98 5.82 20.05
N ASP A 41 -7.57 4.61 19.68
CA ASP A 41 -8.42 3.54 19.14
C ASP A 41 -9.05 3.83 17.78
N LYS A 42 -8.70 4.95 17.16
CA LYS A 42 -9.17 5.31 15.83
C LYS A 42 -8.11 4.98 14.78
N CYS A 43 -8.51 4.31 13.71
CA CYS A 43 -7.62 4.07 12.58
C CYS A 43 -7.36 5.39 11.84
N VAL A 44 -6.11 5.83 11.83
CA VAL A 44 -5.71 7.09 11.18
C VAL A 44 -4.86 6.90 9.93
N ALA A 45 -4.27 5.72 9.76
CA ALA A 45 -3.47 5.41 8.59
C ALA A 45 -3.44 3.89 8.37
N LEU A 46 -3.26 3.50 7.12
CA LEU A 46 -3.20 2.09 6.74
C LEU A 46 -2.32 1.94 5.51
N THR A 47 -1.55 0.88 5.46
CA THR A 47 -0.96 0.41 4.20
C THR A 47 -1.07 -1.10 4.11
N GLY A 48 -1.47 -1.58 2.93
CA GLY A 48 -1.28 -2.97 2.57
C GLY A 48 0.14 -3.19 2.06
N PHE A 49 0.60 -4.41 2.12
CA PHE A 49 1.86 -4.78 1.50
C PHE A 49 1.90 -6.27 1.18
N TRP A 50 2.62 -6.57 0.11
CA TRP A 50 2.85 -7.93 -0.38
C TRP A 50 4.30 -8.30 -0.17
N SER A 51 4.56 -9.57 0.09
CA SER A 51 5.93 -10.11 0.12
C SER A 51 6.06 -11.17 -0.95
N GLY A 52 7.17 -11.16 -1.67
CA GLY A 52 7.41 -12.11 -2.74
C GLY A 52 8.87 -12.17 -3.14
N THR A 53 9.13 -12.94 -4.19
CA THR A 53 10.49 -13.09 -4.76
C THR A 53 10.37 -13.08 -6.26
N LYS A 54 11.25 -12.31 -6.91
CA LYS A 54 11.39 -12.26 -8.38
C LYS A 54 12.80 -12.68 -8.78
N LEU A 55 12.92 -13.25 -9.95
CA LEU A 55 14.21 -13.74 -10.43
C LEU A 55 15.26 -12.63 -10.53
N TRP A 56 14.84 -11.43 -10.99
CA TRP A 56 15.80 -10.34 -11.19
C TRP A 56 16.17 -9.61 -9.91
N SER A 57 15.26 -9.57 -8.92
CA SER A 57 15.45 -8.75 -7.72
C SER A 57 15.70 -9.55 -6.45
N GLY A 58 15.29 -10.82 -6.41
CA GLY A 58 15.23 -11.56 -5.15
C GLY A 58 14.00 -11.15 -4.33
N LYS A 59 14.12 -11.22 -3.00
CA LYS A 59 13.00 -10.92 -2.09
C LYS A 59 12.65 -9.44 -2.11
N TYR A 60 11.35 -9.15 -2.09
CA TYR A 60 10.85 -7.79 -2.08
C TYR A 60 9.61 -7.65 -1.21
N ILE A 61 9.34 -6.42 -0.77
CA ILE A 61 8.04 -6.01 -0.26
C ILE A 61 7.46 -4.98 -1.23
N GLU A 62 6.20 -5.17 -1.61
CA GLU A 62 5.45 -4.19 -2.41
C GLU A 62 4.43 -3.49 -1.55
N ILE A 63 4.55 -2.16 -1.45
CA ILE A 63 3.58 -1.32 -0.76
C ILE A 63 2.35 -1.14 -1.65
N ASP A 64 1.17 -1.32 -1.05
CA ASP A 64 -0.11 -1.20 -1.74
C ASP A 64 -1.11 -0.53 -0.80
N ASN A 65 -2.16 0.08 -1.33
CA ASN A 65 -3.24 0.67 -0.52
C ASN A 65 -2.73 1.63 0.57
N PHE A 66 -1.79 2.50 0.25
CA PHE A 66 -1.18 3.43 1.19
C PHE A 66 -2.10 4.64 1.40
N ILE A 67 -2.57 4.86 2.63
CA ILE A 67 -3.51 5.94 2.93
C ILE A 67 -3.30 6.48 4.34
N VAL A 68 -3.29 7.80 4.46
CA VAL A 68 -3.43 8.53 5.73
C VAL A 68 -4.78 9.23 5.71
N HIS A 69 -5.56 9.07 6.77
CA HIS A 69 -6.87 9.71 6.86
C HIS A 69 -6.74 11.22 6.61
N PRO A 70 -7.64 11.83 5.79
CA PRO A 70 -7.50 13.24 5.41
C PRO A 70 -7.35 14.21 6.59
N ASN A 71 -8.00 13.94 7.72
CA ASN A 71 -7.93 14.79 8.90
C ASN A 71 -6.65 14.62 9.72
N TYR A 72 -5.79 13.67 9.35
CA TYR A 72 -4.57 13.34 10.08
C TYR A 72 -3.32 13.47 9.22
N ARG A 73 -3.45 14.09 8.05
CA ARG A 73 -2.30 14.37 7.18
C ARG A 73 -1.37 15.38 7.82
N SER A 74 -0.10 15.37 7.41
CA SER A 74 0.96 16.27 7.92
C SER A 74 1.33 16.04 9.39
N LYS A 75 0.96 14.89 9.97
CA LYS A 75 1.36 14.48 11.33
C LYS A 75 2.47 13.43 11.33
N GLY A 76 3.01 13.07 10.17
CA GLY A 76 4.09 12.10 10.06
C GLY A 76 3.70 10.63 10.04
N TYR A 77 2.42 10.31 9.92
CA TYR A 77 1.98 8.91 9.90
C TYR A 77 2.43 8.16 8.66
N GLY A 78 2.52 8.83 7.51
CA GLY A 78 3.09 8.22 6.30
C GLY A 78 4.51 7.74 6.51
N LYS A 79 5.35 8.59 7.15
CA LYS A 79 6.73 8.23 7.48
C LYS A 79 6.79 7.07 8.49
N VAL A 80 5.91 7.06 9.48
CA VAL A 80 5.82 5.95 10.45
C VAL A 80 5.61 4.63 9.71
N MET A 81 4.71 4.61 8.73
CA MET A 81 4.44 3.41 7.96
C MET A 81 5.61 2.99 7.07
N THR A 82 6.23 3.93 6.37
CA THR A 82 7.39 3.61 5.52
C THR A 82 8.59 3.15 6.35
N ASP A 83 8.82 3.74 7.52
CA ASP A 83 9.90 3.31 8.43
C ASP A 83 9.67 1.88 8.93
N TYR A 84 8.41 1.52 9.23
CA TYR A 84 8.08 0.15 9.63
C TYR A 84 8.36 -0.84 8.49
N ILE A 85 7.97 -0.50 7.27
CA ILE A 85 8.20 -1.35 6.10
C ILE A 85 9.69 -1.50 5.83
N ASP A 86 10.48 -0.41 5.95
CA ASP A 86 11.93 -0.46 5.82
C ASP A 86 12.55 -1.45 6.80
N LYS A 87 12.14 -1.36 8.06
CA LYS A 87 12.62 -2.26 9.12
C LYS A 87 12.28 -3.70 8.80
N LYS A 88 11.02 -3.96 8.42
CA LYS A 88 10.56 -5.30 8.09
C LYS A 88 11.31 -5.87 6.88
N ALA A 89 11.53 -5.07 5.86
CA ALA A 89 12.28 -5.48 4.67
C ALA A 89 13.71 -5.88 5.02
N LYS A 90 14.38 -5.11 5.87
CA LYS A 90 15.75 -5.41 6.33
C LYS A 90 15.77 -6.68 7.16
N GLU A 91 14.84 -6.85 8.09
CA GLU A 91 14.76 -8.04 8.95
C GLU A 91 14.51 -9.32 8.16
N THR A 92 13.82 -9.23 7.02
CA THR A 92 13.48 -10.38 6.17
C THR A 92 14.42 -10.53 4.98
N ASN A 93 15.52 -9.77 4.94
CA ASN A 93 16.55 -9.82 3.90
C ASN A 93 16.02 -9.48 2.49
N CYS A 94 15.12 -8.52 2.40
CA CYS A 94 14.64 -8.03 1.12
C CYS A 94 15.70 -7.22 0.41
N THR A 95 15.74 -7.34 -0.92
CA THR A 95 16.66 -6.57 -1.77
C THR A 95 16.08 -5.19 -2.08
N MET A 96 14.75 -5.09 -2.13
CA MET A 96 14.08 -3.83 -2.49
C MET A 96 12.70 -3.73 -1.87
N ILE A 97 12.22 -2.51 -1.79
CA ILE A 97 10.83 -2.17 -1.54
C ILE A 97 10.31 -1.50 -2.80
N VAL A 98 9.16 -1.90 -3.29
CA VAL A 98 8.58 -1.41 -4.55
C VAL A 98 7.17 -0.88 -4.29
N LEU A 99 6.75 0.08 -5.08
CA LEU A 99 5.38 0.57 -5.10
C LEU A 99 5.04 1.16 -6.46
N ASP A 100 3.74 1.30 -6.71
CA ASP A 100 3.23 2.00 -7.87
C ASP A 100 2.55 3.29 -7.43
N ALA A 101 2.73 4.35 -8.21
CA ALA A 101 2.03 5.61 -8.00
C ALA A 101 1.56 6.13 -9.35
N PHE A 102 0.35 6.71 -9.40
CA PHE A 102 -0.14 7.32 -10.63
C PHE A 102 0.78 8.45 -11.07
N THR A 103 1.02 8.55 -12.38
CA THR A 103 1.93 9.55 -12.96
C THR A 103 1.53 10.98 -12.64
N GLY A 104 0.24 11.24 -12.41
CA GLY A 104 -0.28 12.57 -12.08
C GLY A 104 -0.32 12.91 -10.59
N ASN A 105 0.01 11.97 -9.71
CA ASN A 105 -0.06 12.21 -8.26
C ASN A 105 1.29 12.77 -7.76
N PHE A 106 1.51 14.07 -7.98
CA PHE A 106 2.77 14.73 -7.66
C PHE A 106 3.08 14.80 -6.17
N GLN A 107 2.06 14.90 -5.31
CA GLN A 107 2.26 14.89 -3.87
C GLN A 107 2.81 13.55 -3.39
N ALA A 108 2.25 12.46 -3.91
CA ALA A 108 2.75 11.11 -3.61
C ALA A 108 4.18 10.94 -4.11
N HIS A 109 4.49 11.39 -5.33
CA HIS A 109 5.86 11.33 -5.87
C HIS A 109 6.85 12.04 -4.96
N ARG A 110 6.53 13.25 -4.52
CA ARG A 110 7.40 14.02 -3.61
C ARG A 110 7.62 13.26 -2.30
N PHE A 111 6.56 12.72 -1.73
CA PHE A 111 6.66 11.95 -0.49
C PHE A 111 7.58 10.75 -0.68
N TYR A 112 7.38 9.96 -1.74
CA TYR A 112 8.19 8.77 -1.98
C TYR A 112 9.65 9.09 -2.29
N TYR A 113 9.94 10.14 -3.05
CA TYR A 113 11.31 10.63 -3.23
C TYR A 113 11.97 10.94 -1.89
N ASN A 114 11.25 11.61 -0.99
CA ASN A 114 11.77 11.95 0.33
C ASN A 114 12.00 10.72 1.21
N GLN A 115 11.33 9.62 0.93
CA GLN A 115 11.54 8.34 1.62
C GLN A 115 12.60 7.46 0.95
N GLY A 116 13.27 7.94 -0.08
CA GLY A 116 14.36 7.23 -0.75
C GLY A 116 13.95 6.39 -1.95
N PHE A 117 12.71 6.48 -2.40
CA PHE A 117 12.27 5.78 -3.62
C PHE A 117 12.64 6.57 -4.86
N VAL A 118 12.97 5.85 -5.93
CA VAL A 118 13.21 6.44 -7.25
C VAL A 118 12.49 5.61 -8.32
N PRO A 119 11.97 6.24 -9.40
CA PRO A 119 11.35 5.49 -10.47
C PRO A 119 12.42 4.83 -11.34
N LYS A 120 12.38 3.51 -11.45
CA LYS A 120 13.34 2.72 -12.23
C LYS A 120 12.72 2.05 -13.47
N GLY A 121 11.38 2.07 -13.59
CA GLY A 121 10.70 1.44 -14.70
C GLY A 121 9.27 1.91 -14.80
N PHE A 122 8.59 1.47 -15.83
CA PHE A 122 7.18 1.78 -16.07
C PHE A 122 6.33 0.55 -15.82
N HIS A 123 5.15 0.75 -15.26
CA HIS A 123 4.13 -0.28 -15.11
C HIS A 123 3.18 -0.17 -16.30
N PHE A 124 3.22 -1.16 -17.21
CA PHE A 124 2.34 -1.18 -18.37
C PHE A 124 1.08 -1.96 -18.06
N LEU A 125 -0.08 -1.35 -18.29
CA LEU A 125 -1.37 -1.97 -18.04
C LEU A 125 -2.11 -2.17 -19.36
N LYS A 126 -2.72 -3.34 -19.53
CA LYS A 126 -3.71 -3.60 -20.56
C LYS A 126 -4.98 -3.99 -19.85
N ILE A 127 -5.93 -3.07 -19.76
CA ILE A 127 -7.16 -3.29 -19.01
C ILE A 127 -8.09 -4.17 -19.83
N LEU A 128 -8.50 -5.31 -19.26
CA LEU A 128 -9.39 -6.26 -19.91
C LEU A 128 -10.86 -6.06 -19.52
N ASN A 129 -11.10 -5.53 -18.32
CA ASN A 129 -12.43 -5.27 -17.80
C ASN A 129 -12.38 -4.06 -16.85
N GLU A 130 -12.87 -2.92 -17.32
CA GLU A 130 -12.87 -1.69 -16.51
C GLU A 130 -13.79 -1.80 -15.29
N ASP A 131 -14.85 -2.58 -15.36
CA ASP A 131 -15.77 -2.78 -14.23
C ASP A 131 -15.11 -3.49 -13.05
N GLY A 132 -13.99 -4.19 -13.27
CA GLY A 132 -13.21 -4.82 -12.23
C GLY A 132 -12.28 -3.89 -11.47
N LEU A 133 -12.07 -2.67 -11.97
CA LEU A 133 -11.19 -1.69 -11.34
C LEU A 133 -11.90 -0.93 -10.22
N SER A 134 -11.13 -0.61 -9.19
CA SER A 134 -11.63 0.14 -8.02
C SER A 134 -11.12 1.56 -8.00
#